data_080d7b1f318790441a6c96717418abde
#
_entry.id   080d7b1f318790441a6c96717418abde
#
_cell.length_a   1.000
_cell.length_b   1.000
_cell.length_c   1.000
_cell.angle_alpha   90.00
_cell.angle_beta   90.00
_cell.angle_gamma   90.00
#
_symmetry.space_group_name_H-M   'P 1'
#
loop_
_entity.id
_entity.type
_entity.pdbx_description
1 polymer ?
#
loop_
_entity_poly.entity_id
_entity_poly.type
_entity_poly.pdbx_seq_one_letter_code
_entity_poly.pdbx_strand_id
1 'polypeptide(L)'
;PMLDAQADKKWATLQDTPLEFTITRENYSDEMTETVIENKKLNKLLKDNNIEVISKDYLGARVGIVNKEGTNYILKVKDYLPLMAENMPYKDKYTQVISSKDDISQTMVDVDLIEVAGDVGAFRAGITLAENLPNNDKLSLTIGGGRRNVYHRQIRFATSEDAKKKIQERLDNILVKKFHKYYDDTMDHPFTIGHENGHSLGPKEGCEALGKYKSIIEENKADMVSLSMLDLLTKEGLYTKEERDKIIVTFATDNMLKTKPKLSQAHRVRTVMQNYYFLLHKAIKISKDGFLSVNIDKMVEVAYKMLTEIIEVQLSGDFKRGEKYVKDYFVWTPEMKTIAKKLKKISKRLNGTTEQKLADYLFEEKI
;
A
#
# COMPACT_ATOMS: atom_id res chain seq x y z
N PRO A 1 11.58 -14.80 -20.42
CA PRO A 1 11.33 -16.04 -19.69
C PRO A 1 12.62 -16.81 -19.37
N MET A 2 13.56 -16.94 -20.31
CA MET A 2 14.84 -17.66 -20.09
C MET A 2 15.82 -16.89 -19.22
N LEU A 3 15.90 -15.57 -19.37
CA LEU A 3 16.73 -14.71 -18.54
C LEU A 3 16.24 -14.66 -17.10
N ASP A 4 14.91 -14.68 -16.92
CA ASP A 4 14.29 -14.67 -15.59
C ASP A 4 14.63 -15.97 -14.82
N ALA A 5 14.50 -17.14 -15.48
CA ALA A 5 14.83 -18.43 -14.86
C ALA A 5 16.34 -18.64 -14.61
N GLN A 6 17.22 -18.06 -15.43
CA GLN A 6 18.66 -18.08 -15.18
C GLN A 6 19.09 -17.09 -14.12
N ALA A 7 18.41 -15.96 -14.03
CA ALA A 7 18.58 -15.03 -12.91
C ALA A 7 18.19 -15.75 -11.62
N ASP A 8 17.01 -16.33 -11.52
CA ASP A 8 16.52 -17.00 -10.32
C ASP A 8 17.46 -18.10 -9.82
N LYS A 9 18.01 -18.93 -10.73
CA LYS A 9 19.02 -19.93 -10.33
C LYS A 9 20.30 -19.33 -9.77
N LYS A 10 20.77 -18.20 -10.31
CA LYS A 10 21.93 -17.46 -9.77
C LYS A 10 21.59 -16.72 -8.48
N TRP A 11 20.37 -16.21 -8.40
CA TRP A 11 19.89 -15.53 -7.18
C TRP A 11 19.77 -16.50 -6.00
N ALA A 12 19.34 -17.73 -6.24
CA ALA A 12 19.32 -18.77 -5.22
C ALA A 12 20.70 -19.05 -4.62
N THR A 13 21.77 -18.84 -5.38
CA THR A 13 23.16 -18.99 -4.88
C THR A 13 23.65 -17.79 -4.05
N LEU A 14 22.88 -16.70 -4.02
CA LEU A 14 23.19 -15.50 -3.25
C LEU A 14 22.45 -15.46 -1.89
N GLN A 15 21.69 -16.51 -1.55
CA GLN A 15 20.92 -16.58 -0.30
C GLN A 15 21.76 -16.39 0.97
N ASP A 16 23.04 -16.77 0.93
CA ASP A 16 23.98 -16.62 2.03
C ASP A 16 24.70 -15.26 2.06
N THR A 17 24.40 -14.37 1.11
CA THR A 17 24.99 -13.04 1.07
C THR A 17 24.12 -12.02 1.81
N PRO A 18 24.70 -10.93 2.34
CA PRO A 18 23.93 -9.85 2.96
C PRO A 18 23.20 -8.97 1.92
N LEU A 19 23.25 -9.32 0.64
CA LEU A 19 22.67 -8.53 -0.44
C LEU A 19 21.36 -9.13 -0.91
N GLU A 20 20.35 -8.29 -1.02
CA GLU A 20 19.07 -8.59 -1.67
C GLU A 20 18.99 -7.86 -3.00
N PHE A 21 18.59 -8.58 -4.02
CA PHE A 21 18.42 -8.05 -5.36
C PHE A 21 16.96 -8.21 -5.77
N THR A 22 16.32 -7.13 -6.14
CA THR A 22 14.99 -7.14 -6.73
C THR A 22 15.09 -6.71 -8.18
N ILE A 23 14.63 -7.55 -9.10
CA ILE A 23 14.48 -7.20 -10.51
C ILE A 23 13.01 -7.00 -10.79
N THR A 24 12.65 -5.81 -11.25
CA THR A 24 11.30 -5.47 -11.65
C THR A 24 11.22 -5.44 -13.17
N ARG A 25 10.17 -6.07 -13.71
CA ARG A 25 9.80 -5.94 -15.11
C ARG A 25 8.49 -5.19 -15.18
N GLU A 26 8.54 -3.97 -15.70
CA GLU A 26 7.35 -3.18 -15.94
C GLU A 26 6.96 -3.18 -17.40
N ASN A 27 5.68 -3.40 -17.62
CA ASN A 27 5.06 -3.15 -18.90
C ASN A 27 4.65 -1.67 -18.95
N TYR A 28 5.32 -0.90 -19.80
CA TYR A 28 5.07 0.54 -19.98
C TYR A 28 3.69 0.84 -20.59
N SER A 29 2.92 -0.20 -20.98
CA SER A 29 1.63 -0.02 -21.67
C SER A 29 0.59 0.66 -20.79
N ASP A 30 0.62 0.47 -19.47
CA ASP A 30 -0.50 0.89 -18.63
C ASP A 30 -0.51 2.40 -18.40
N GLU A 31 0.56 3.00 -17.89
CA GLU A 31 0.56 4.45 -17.61
C GLU A 31 0.79 5.32 -18.85
N MET A 32 1.73 4.94 -19.72
CA MET A 32 1.99 5.73 -20.93
C MET A 32 0.87 5.57 -21.95
N THR A 33 0.32 4.38 -22.11
CA THR A 33 -0.82 4.13 -22.98
C THR A 33 -2.07 4.83 -22.46
N GLU A 34 -2.35 4.80 -21.17
CA GLU A 34 -3.45 5.55 -20.55
C GLU A 34 -3.24 7.06 -20.75
N THR A 35 -2.04 7.58 -20.53
CA THR A 35 -1.73 9.00 -20.76
C THR A 35 -1.93 9.42 -22.20
N VAL A 36 -1.52 8.58 -23.15
CA VAL A 36 -1.73 8.82 -24.60
C VAL A 36 -3.20 8.72 -24.95
N ILE A 37 -3.91 7.70 -24.45
CA ILE A 37 -5.35 7.49 -24.69
C ILE A 37 -6.18 8.63 -24.09
N GLU A 38 -5.85 9.08 -22.88
CA GLU A 38 -6.53 10.22 -22.24
C GLU A 38 -6.23 11.56 -22.92
N ASN A 39 -5.06 11.71 -23.51
CA ASN A 39 -4.70 12.92 -24.26
C ASN A 39 -5.21 12.86 -25.68
N LYS A 40 -6.45 13.29 -25.89
CA LYS A 40 -7.12 13.27 -27.19
C LYS A 40 -6.34 13.96 -28.32
N LYS A 41 -5.59 15.03 -28.02
CA LYS A 41 -4.75 15.75 -29.00
C LYS A 41 -3.55 14.93 -29.41
N LEU A 42 -2.85 14.34 -28.44
CA LEU A 42 -1.70 13.48 -28.68
C LEU A 42 -2.10 12.20 -29.42
N ASN A 43 -3.18 11.55 -28.99
CA ASN A 43 -3.72 10.36 -29.65
C ASN A 43 -4.11 10.63 -31.12
N LYS A 44 -4.74 11.78 -31.39
CA LYS A 44 -5.05 12.19 -32.76
C LYS A 44 -3.77 12.41 -33.58
N LEU A 45 -2.79 13.13 -33.02
CA LEU A 45 -1.51 13.40 -33.69
C LEU A 45 -0.78 12.10 -34.07
N LEU A 46 -0.75 11.12 -33.16
CA LEU A 46 -0.12 9.83 -33.40
C LEU A 46 -0.85 9.06 -34.50
N LYS A 47 -2.19 9.01 -34.46
CA LYS A 47 -3.00 8.38 -35.50
C LYS A 47 -2.85 9.04 -36.87
N ASP A 48 -2.86 10.38 -36.91
CA ASP A 48 -2.71 11.14 -38.14
C ASP A 48 -1.33 10.94 -38.81
N ASN A 49 -0.33 10.49 -38.03
CA ASN A 49 1.01 10.19 -38.50
C ASN A 49 1.30 8.68 -38.60
N ASN A 50 0.29 7.81 -38.49
CA ASN A 50 0.44 6.36 -38.48
C ASN A 50 1.46 5.82 -37.46
N ILE A 51 1.57 6.49 -36.31
CA ILE A 51 2.43 6.04 -35.23
C ILE A 51 1.61 5.20 -34.27
N GLU A 52 1.98 3.93 -34.16
CA GLU A 52 1.40 3.01 -33.18
C GLU A 52 2.13 3.16 -31.83
N VAL A 53 1.36 3.21 -30.74
CA VAL A 53 1.92 3.17 -29.38
C VAL A 53 2.28 1.73 -29.07
N ILE A 54 3.57 1.45 -29.12
CA ILE A 54 4.10 0.12 -28.79
C ILE A 54 4.40 0.05 -27.32
N SER A 55 3.79 -0.93 -26.64
CA SER A 55 4.16 -1.31 -25.29
C SER A 55 5.61 -1.81 -25.26
N LYS A 56 6.42 -1.30 -24.33
CA LYS A 56 7.79 -1.76 -24.11
C LYS A 56 7.94 -2.26 -22.67
N ASP A 57 8.59 -3.42 -22.55
CA ASP A 57 9.00 -3.92 -21.24
C ASP A 57 10.35 -3.30 -20.86
N TYR A 58 10.44 -2.89 -19.60
CA TYR A 58 11.67 -2.35 -19.01
C TYR A 58 12.06 -3.21 -17.82
N LEU A 59 13.35 -3.35 -17.61
CA LEU A 59 13.92 -4.00 -16.45
C LEU A 59 14.48 -2.94 -15.51
N GLY A 60 14.00 -2.94 -14.29
CA GLY A 60 14.57 -2.20 -13.18
C GLY A 60 15.31 -3.16 -12.24
N ALA A 61 16.31 -2.67 -11.56
CA ALA A 61 17.04 -3.42 -10.55
C ALA A 61 17.18 -2.60 -9.27
N ARG A 62 16.96 -3.25 -8.14
CA ARG A 62 17.18 -2.68 -6.82
C ARG A 62 18.13 -3.57 -6.05
N VAL A 63 19.08 -2.96 -5.37
CA VAL A 63 20.06 -3.66 -4.54
C VAL A 63 19.95 -3.12 -3.13
N GLY A 64 19.75 -4.00 -2.17
CA GLY A 64 19.66 -3.66 -0.76
C GLY A 64 20.56 -4.56 0.08
N ILE A 65 20.92 -4.07 1.26
CA ILE A 65 21.59 -4.86 2.30
C ILE A 65 20.50 -5.40 3.23
N VAL A 66 20.50 -6.71 3.45
CA VAL A 66 19.53 -7.36 4.35
C VAL A 66 19.73 -6.83 5.78
N ASN A 67 18.68 -6.27 6.34
CA ASN A 67 18.60 -5.89 7.73
C ASN A 67 18.07 -7.06 8.56
N LYS A 68 18.97 -7.70 9.30
CA LYS A 68 18.63 -8.90 10.09
C LYS A 68 17.60 -8.62 11.19
N GLU A 69 17.73 -7.50 11.88
CA GLU A 69 16.80 -7.12 12.97
C GLU A 69 15.40 -6.86 12.43
N GLY A 70 15.29 -6.06 11.36
CA GLY A 70 14.03 -5.79 10.68
C GLY A 70 13.41 -7.06 10.10
N THR A 71 14.22 -7.93 9.49
CA THR A 71 13.75 -9.23 8.98
C THR A 71 13.21 -10.11 10.10
N ASN A 72 13.90 -10.21 11.23
CA ASN A 72 13.43 -10.97 12.40
C ASN A 72 12.11 -10.41 12.95
N TYR A 73 11.94 -9.08 12.95
CA TYR A 73 10.69 -8.46 13.35
C TYR A 73 9.53 -8.85 12.42
N ILE A 74 9.75 -8.81 11.11
CA ILE A 74 8.74 -9.21 10.11
C ILE A 74 8.36 -10.68 10.28
N LEU A 75 9.35 -11.55 10.47
CA LEU A 75 9.13 -12.98 10.70
C LEU A 75 8.36 -13.24 11.99
N LYS A 76 8.64 -12.47 13.05
CA LYS A 76 7.86 -12.55 14.29
C LYS A 76 6.39 -12.21 14.07
N VAL A 77 6.07 -11.17 13.30
CA VAL A 77 4.67 -10.83 12.96
C VAL A 77 4.01 -12.00 12.21
N LYS A 78 4.75 -12.62 11.31
CA LYS A 78 4.25 -13.73 10.50
C LYS A 78 3.98 -15.00 11.31
N ASP A 79 4.63 -15.21 12.45
CA ASP A 79 4.33 -16.30 13.37
C ASP A 79 2.87 -16.28 13.87
N TYR A 80 2.21 -15.10 13.82
CA TYR A 80 0.81 -14.94 14.16
C TYR A 80 -0.16 -15.17 13.00
N LEU A 81 0.33 -15.45 11.80
CA LEU A 81 -0.52 -15.64 10.62
C LEU A 81 -1.54 -16.78 10.79
N PRO A 82 -1.21 -17.94 11.39
CA PRO A 82 -2.20 -18.98 11.68
C PRO A 82 -3.31 -18.49 12.62
N LEU A 83 -2.97 -17.71 13.64
CA LEU A 83 -3.94 -17.14 14.56
C LEU A 83 -4.85 -16.11 13.86
N MET A 84 -4.28 -15.28 12.99
CA MET A 84 -5.06 -14.34 12.19
C MET A 84 -6.03 -15.08 11.28
N ALA A 85 -5.60 -16.16 10.63
CA ALA A 85 -6.43 -16.99 9.76
C ALA A 85 -7.63 -17.59 10.52
N GLU A 86 -7.40 -18.09 11.75
CA GLU A 86 -8.46 -18.62 12.61
C GLU A 86 -9.49 -17.56 13.05
N ASN A 87 -9.14 -16.28 12.97
CA ASN A 87 -10.02 -15.18 13.33
C ASN A 87 -10.59 -14.42 12.12
N MET A 88 -10.36 -14.93 10.91
CA MET A 88 -10.96 -14.37 9.70
C MET A 88 -12.48 -14.62 9.65
N PRO A 89 -13.27 -13.66 9.12
CA PRO A 89 -14.70 -13.88 8.89
C PRO A 89 -14.92 -15.08 7.96
N TYR A 90 -15.94 -15.89 8.27
CA TYR A 90 -16.36 -17.05 7.45
C TYR A 90 -15.25 -18.05 7.13
N LYS A 91 -14.25 -18.21 8.01
CA LYS A 91 -13.10 -19.10 7.80
C LYS A 91 -13.45 -20.52 7.36
N ASP A 92 -14.60 -21.02 7.80
CA ASP A 92 -15.08 -22.37 7.46
C ASP A 92 -15.70 -22.48 6.04
N LYS A 93 -15.83 -21.36 5.32
CA LYS A 93 -16.42 -21.32 3.96
C LYS A 93 -15.40 -21.33 2.85
N TYR A 94 -14.10 -21.32 3.15
CA TYR A 94 -13.03 -21.36 2.17
C TYR A 94 -11.79 -22.03 2.77
N THR A 95 -10.95 -22.57 1.90
CA THR A 95 -9.67 -23.15 2.33
C THR A 95 -8.64 -22.06 2.51
N GLN A 96 -8.07 -21.97 3.70
CA GLN A 96 -6.98 -21.09 4.00
C GLN A 96 -5.66 -21.85 3.81
N VAL A 97 -4.86 -21.42 2.83
CA VAL A 97 -3.51 -21.94 2.61
C VAL A 97 -2.53 -21.02 3.30
N ILE A 98 -1.93 -21.49 4.39
CA ILE A 98 -0.86 -20.78 5.10
C ILE A 98 0.43 -21.53 4.85
N SER A 99 1.42 -20.84 4.30
CA SER A 99 2.76 -21.42 4.11
C SER A 99 3.35 -21.84 5.46
N SER A 100 4.11 -22.92 5.45
CA SER A 100 4.79 -23.38 6.66
C SER A 100 5.79 -22.35 7.18
N LYS A 101 6.21 -22.47 8.43
CA LYS A 101 7.19 -21.55 9.04
C LYS A 101 8.52 -21.53 8.27
N ASP A 102 8.93 -22.66 7.75
CA ASP A 102 10.19 -22.81 6.99
C ASP A 102 10.09 -22.19 5.59
N ASP A 103 8.92 -22.30 4.93
CA ASP A 103 8.66 -21.63 3.64
C ASP A 103 8.61 -20.10 3.78
N ILE A 104 8.21 -19.64 4.96
CA ILE A 104 8.02 -18.23 5.28
C ILE A 104 9.36 -17.47 5.41
N SER A 105 10.36 -18.08 6.03
CA SER A 105 11.66 -17.43 6.26
C SER A 105 12.38 -17.01 4.98
N GLN A 106 12.08 -17.70 3.88
CA GLN A 106 12.65 -17.40 2.57
C GLN A 106 11.84 -16.37 1.75
N THR A 107 10.64 -16.01 2.20
CA THR A 107 9.70 -15.19 1.41
C THR A 107 9.62 -13.74 1.85
N MET A 108 10.27 -13.35 2.95
CA MET A 108 10.21 -11.98 3.49
C MET A 108 11.58 -11.49 3.94
N VAL A 109 11.91 -10.24 3.60
CA VAL A 109 13.18 -9.61 3.97
C VAL A 109 12.99 -8.11 4.16
N ASP A 110 13.66 -7.56 5.15
CA ASP A 110 13.84 -6.12 5.33
C ASP A 110 15.22 -5.70 4.80
N VAL A 111 15.26 -4.64 4.01
CA VAL A 111 16.50 -4.20 3.36
C VAL A 111 16.76 -2.72 3.57
N ASP A 112 18.04 -2.39 3.70
CA ASP A 112 18.56 -1.05 3.52
C ASP A 112 18.95 -0.89 2.05
N LEU A 113 18.14 -0.18 1.29
CA LEU A 113 18.31 0.00 -0.15
C LEU A 113 19.53 0.87 -0.43
N ILE A 114 20.41 0.41 -1.31
CA ILE A 114 21.67 1.09 -1.66
C ILE A 114 21.74 1.55 -3.11
N GLU A 115 21.03 0.88 -4.01
CA GLU A 115 21.04 1.23 -5.44
C GLU A 115 19.68 0.99 -6.06
N VAL A 116 19.30 1.88 -6.98
CA VAL A 116 18.11 1.75 -7.82
C VAL A 116 18.50 2.11 -9.24
N ALA A 117 18.29 1.20 -10.16
CA ALA A 117 18.62 1.40 -11.57
C ALA A 117 17.47 0.99 -12.48
N GLY A 118 17.27 1.73 -13.56
CA GLY A 118 16.31 1.39 -14.62
C GLY A 118 14.83 1.54 -14.24
N ASP A 119 14.50 2.18 -13.14
CA ASP A 119 13.11 2.40 -12.72
C ASP A 119 12.36 3.27 -13.74
N VAL A 120 11.22 2.78 -14.18
CA VAL A 120 10.32 3.41 -15.14
C VAL A 120 8.86 3.24 -14.70
N GLY A 121 7.93 3.94 -15.36
CA GLY A 121 6.51 3.83 -15.04
C GLY A 121 6.17 4.29 -13.62
N ALA A 122 5.37 3.53 -12.92
CA ALA A 122 4.97 3.83 -11.54
C ALA A 122 6.15 3.86 -10.57
N PHE A 123 7.16 3.01 -10.79
CA PHE A 123 8.37 2.96 -9.96
C PHE A 123 9.25 4.22 -10.08
N ARG A 124 9.19 4.93 -11.19
CA ARG A 124 9.92 6.20 -11.37
C ARG A 124 9.42 7.31 -10.45
N ALA A 125 8.17 7.25 -10.00
CA ALA A 125 7.55 8.28 -9.16
C ALA A 125 7.98 8.19 -7.68
N GLY A 126 8.63 7.11 -7.27
CA GLY A 126 9.09 6.89 -5.91
C GLY A 126 9.36 5.42 -5.63
N ILE A 127 10.11 5.16 -4.59
CA ILE A 127 10.35 3.81 -4.09
C ILE A 127 9.15 3.41 -3.24
N THR A 128 8.63 2.20 -3.44
CA THR A 128 7.53 1.63 -2.64
C THR A 128 8.00 1.29 -1.23
N LEU A 129 7.08 1.29 -0.27
CA LEU A 129 7.36 0.86 1.12
C LEU A 129 7.72 -0.62 1.19
N ALA A 130 7.03 -1.43 0.41
CA ALA A 130 7.27 -2.85 0.26
C ALA A 130 6.89 -3.32 -1.15
N GLU A 131 7.43 -4.45 -1.55
CA GLU A 131 7.15 -5.11 -2.82
C GLU A 131 6.85 -6.58 -2.59
N ASN A 132 5.75 -7.07 -3.19
CA ASN A 132 5.37 -8.48 -3.16
C ASN A 132 5.43 -9.04 -4.58
N LEU A 133 6.51 -9.68 -4.93
CA LEU A 133 6.81 -10.14 -6.28
C LEU A 133 7.05 -11.66 -6.32
N PRO A 134 6.72 -12.33 -7.44
CA PRO A 134 6.01 -11.84 -8.62
C PRO A 134 4.50 -11.69 -8.39
N ASN A 135 3.87 -10.74 -9.05
CA ASN A 135 2.42 -10.51 -8.96
C ASN A 135 1.57 -11.58 -9.66
N ASN A 136 2.19 -12.43 -10.46
CA ASN A 136 1.51 -13.49 -11.19
C ASN A 136 1.55 -14.81 -10.41
N ASP A 137 0.38 -15.27 -9.95
CA ASP A 137 0.26 -16.51 -9.15
C ASP A 137 0.78 -17.76 -9.90
N LYS A 138 0.52 -17.87 -11.21
CA LYS A 138 1.04 -19.00 -12.00
C LYS A 138 2.56 -18.97 -12.08
N LEU A 139 3.13 -17.78 -12.25
CA LEU A 139 4.58 -17.61 -12.31
C LEU A 139 5.24 -17.93 -10.97
N SER A 140 4.67 -17.46 -9.86
CA SER A 140 5.20 -17.74 -8.52
C SER A 140 5.23 -19.24 -8.20
N LEU A 141 4.22 -19.98 -8.65
CA LEU A 141 4.16 -21.44 -8.47
C LEU A 141 5.13 -22.20 -9.37
N THR A 142 5.40 -21.69 -10.60
CA THR A 142 6.25 -22.39 -11.59
C THR A 142 7.74 -22.18 -11.35
N ILE A 143 8.16 -21.05 -10.77
CA ILE A 143 9.57 -20.80 -10.47
C ILE A 143 10.02 -21.34 -9.12
N GLY A 144 9.11 -21.96 -8.36
CA GLY A 144 9.45 -22.74 -7.17
C GLY A 144 9.85 -21.94 -5.92
N GLY A 145 9.86 -20.60 -6.00
CA GLY A 145 10.25 -19.74 -4.88
C GLY A 145 9.09 -19.07 -4.15
N GLY A 146 7.87 -19.19 -4.68
CA GLY A 146 6.75 -18.44 -4.16
C GLY A 146 6.90 -16.92 -4.36
N ARG A 147 6.10 -16.14 -3.65
CA ARG A 147 6.21 -14.68 -3.62
C ARG A 147 7.21 -14.25 -2.57
N ARG A 148 8.00 -13.21 -2.90
CA ARG A 148 8.94 -12.59 -1.97
C ARG A 148 8.50 -11.17 -1.65
N ASN A 149 8.36 -10.88 -0.37
CA ASN A 149 8.08 -9.54 0.13
C ASN A 149 9.41 -8.88 0.54
N VAL A 150 9.74 -7.80 -0.13
CA VAL A 150 10.91 -6.98 0.18
C VAL A 150 10.42 -5.67 0.78
N TYR A 151 10.85 -5.35 1.98
CA TYR A 151 10.52 -4.12 2.68
C TYR A 151 11.69 -3.14 2.60
N HIS A 152 11.42 -1.90 2.19
CA HIS A 152 12.44 -0.85 2.05
C HIS A 152 12.46 0.03 3.30
N ARG A 153 13.43 -0.17 4.16
CA ARG A 153 13.50 0.47 5.47
C ARG A 153 13.59 1.99 5.42
N GLN A 154 14.39 2.56 4.50
CA GLN A 154 14.63 4.01 4.45
C GLN A 154 13.40 4.82 4.07
N ILE A 155 12.42 4.20 3.41
CA ILE A 155 11.22 4.88 2.93
C ILE A 155 10.19 5.08 4.04
N ARG A 156 10.30 4.26 5.09
CA ARG A 156 9.29 4.16 6.17
C ARG A 156 9.39 5.26 7.22
N PHE A 157 10.54 5.92 7.30
CA PHE A 157 10.80 6.85 8.41
C PHE A 157 11.17 8.24 7.93
N ALA A 158 10.62 9.25 8.57
CA ALA A 158 11.04 10.63 8.40
C ALA A 158 12.39 10.86 9.10
N THR A 159 13.47 10.64 8.40
CA THR A 159 14.84 10.78 8.94
C THR A 159 15.35 12.21 8.91
N SER A 160 14.89 13.04 7.97
CA SER A 160 15.32 14.43 7.85
C SER A 160 14.47 15.40 8.67
N GLU A 161 15.09 16.47 9.17
CA GLU A 161 14.36 17.54 9.89
C GLU A 161 13.27 18.18 9.03
N ASP A 162 13.48 18.30 7.71
CA ASP A 162 12.47 18.81 6.78
C ASP A 162 11.27 17.85 6.65
N ALA A 163 11.50 16.55 6.63
CA ALA A 163 10.42 15.56 6.64
C ALA A 163 9.62 15.63 7.93
N LYS A 164 10.29 15.70 9.09
CA LYS A 164 9.63 15.86 10.39
C LYS A 164 8.79 17.15 10.47
N LYS A 165 9.32 18.27 9.97
CA LYS A 165 8.57 19.54 9.89
C LYS A 165 7.33 19.41 9.01
N LYS A 166 7.42 18.71 7.88
CA LYS A 166 6.29 18.44 6.98
C LYS A 166 5.21 17.61 7.65
N ILE A 167 5.61 16.60 8.40
CA ILE A 167 4.69 15.79 9.20
C ILE A 167 4.02 16.69 10.25
N GLN A 168 4.78 17.44 11.04
CA GLN A 168 4.22 18.31 12.07
C GLN A 168 3.24 19.34 11.50
N GLU A 169 3.59 20.00 10.38
CA GLU A 169 2.69 20.92 9.70
C GLU A 169 1.39 20.23 9.23
N ARG A 170 1.50 19.00 8.75
CA ARG A 170 0.34 18.20 8.39
C ARG A 170 -0.55 17.92 9.60
N LEU A 171 0.02 17.43 10.69
CA LEU A 171 -0.71 17.14 11.93
C LEU A 171 -1.42 18.37 12.48
N ASP A 172 -0.73 19.51 12.57
CA ASP A 172 -1.29 20.76 13.07
C ASP A 172 -2.48 21.27 12.24
N ASN A 173 -2.54 20.89 10.95
CA ASN A 173 -3.60 21.34 10.05
C ASN A 173 -4.79 20.38 9.95
N ILE A 174 -4.58 19.07 10.14
CA ILE A 174 -5.64 18.09 9.88
C ILE A 174 -6.00 17.17 11.03
N LEU A 175 -5.18 17.06 12.08
CA LEU A 175 -5.43 16.16 13.21
C LEU A 175 -5.75 16.96 14.47
N VAL A 176 -6.77 16.56 15.21
CA VAL A 176 -7.09 17.18 16.50
C VAL A 176 -5.93 16.97 17.49
N LYS A 177 -5.48 18.04 18.16
CA LYS A 177 -4.27 18.11 19.00
C LYS A 177 -4.08 16.94 19.97
N LYS A 178 -5.15 16.48 20.59
CA LYS A 178 -5.08 15.37 21.58
C LYS A 178 -4.59 14.06 20.98
N PHE A 179 -4.67 13.87 19.64
CA PHE A 179 -4.22 12.67 18.94
C PHE A 179 -2.78 12.78 18.43
N HIS A 180 -2.13 13.96 18.46
CA HIS A 180 -0.76 14.13 17.98
C HIS A 180 0.23 13.19 18.68
N LYS A 181 0.04 12.93 19.97
CA LYS A 181 0.87 12.00 20.75
C LYS A 181 0.78 10.54 20.30
N TYR A 182 -0.26 10.19 19.55
CA TYR A 182 -0.48 8.85 19.00
C TYR A 182 -0.06 8.75 17.53
N TYR A 183 0.31 9.83 16.87
CA TYR A 183 0.88 9.75 15.54
C TYR A 183 2.37 9.43 15.64
N ASP A 184 2.79 8.39 14.92
CA ASP A 184 4.17 7.94 14.86
C ASP A 184 4.38 7.30 13.49
N ASP A 185 5.15 7.95 12.61
CA ASP A 185 5.36 7.51 11.23
C ASP A 185 6.03 6.13 11.14
N THR A 186 6.73 5.70 12.20
CA THR A 186 7.30 4.35 12.28
C THR A 186 6.23 3.26 12.37
N MET A 187 5.03 3.60 12.80
CA MET A 187 3.91 2.67 12.96
C MET A 187 3.20 2.32 11.64
N ASP A 188 3.55 2.97 10.55
CA ASP A 188 3.16 2.53 9.21
C ASP A 188 3.79 1.17 8.85
N HIS A 189 4.96 0.87 9.38
CA HIS A 189 5.65 -0.40 9.13
C HIS A 189 4.89 -1.63 9.66
N PRO A 190 4.53 -1.74 10.96
CA PRO A 190 3.71 -2.85 11.44
C PRO A 190 2.35 -2.95 10.73
N PHE A 191 1.73 -1.81 10.38
CA PHE A 191 0.53 -1.80 9.56
C PHE A 191 0.78 -2.43 8.18
N THR A 192 1.85 -2.02 7.48
CA THR A 192 2.21 -2.55 6.16
C THR A 192 2.51 -4.05 6.22
N ILE A 193 3.21 -4.54 7.24
CA ILE A 193 3.43 -5.98 7.43
C ILE A 193 2.09 -6.72 7.57
N GLY A 194 1.17 -6.17 8.36
CA GLY A 194 -0.19 -6.72 8.52
C GLY A 194 -0.97 -6.72 7.20
N HIS A 195 -0.83 -5.68 6.38
CA HIS A 195 -1.42 -5.56 5.05
C HIS A 195 -0.89 -6.65 4.10
N GLU A 196 0.42 -6.80 3.98
CA GLU A 196 1.03 -7.84 3.12
C GLU A 196 0.64 -9.26 3.57
N ASN A 197 0.58 -9.50 4.87
CA ASN A 197 0.04 -10.74 5.42
C ASN A 197 -1.46 -10.91 5.11
N GLY A 198 -2.21 -9.81 5.09
CA GLY A 198 -3.62 -9.76 4.72
C GLY A 198 -3.90 -10.24 3.30
N HIS A 199 -2.95 -10.02 2.37
CA HIS A 199 -3.04 -10.59 1.03
C HIS A 199 -3.00 -12.12 1.03
N SER A 200 -2.37 -12.75 1.98
CA SER A 200 -2.31 -14.21 2.08
C SER A 200 -3.62 -14.80 2.64
N LEU A 201 -4.42 -14.03 3.35
CA LEU A 201 -5.62 -14.46 4.03
C LEU A 201 -6.90 -14.22 3.20
N GLY A 202 -7.94 -15.01 3.49
CA GLY A 202 -9.25 -14.90 2.87
C GLY A 202 -9.45 -15.75 1.62
N PRO A 203 -10.65 -15.68 1.01
CA PRO A 203 -10.98 -16.45 -0.19
C PRO A 203 -10.10 -16.09 -1.38
N LYS A 204 -9.72 -17.11 -2.16
CA LYS A 204 -8.96 -16.96 -3.40
C LYS A 204 -9.77 -17.40 -4.62
N GLU A 205 -10.49 -18.53 -4.47
CA GLU A 205 -11.33 -19.07 -5.53
C GLU A 205 -12.49 -18.13 -5.86
N GLY A 206 -12.78 -17.98 -7.14
CA GLY A 206 -13.89 -17.18 -7.63
C GLY A 206 -13.64 -15.66 -7.64
N CYS A 207 -12.59 -15.15 -6.99
CA CYS A 207 -12.32 -13.71 -6.93
C CYS A 207 -12.04 -13.10 -8.33
N GLU A 208 -11.57 -13.87 -9.29
CA GLU A 208 -11.38 -13.41 -10.68
C GLU A 208 -12.67 -12.90 -11.33
N ALA A 209 -13.81 -13.48 -10.93
CA ALA A 209 -15.12 -13.08 -11.44
C ALA A 209 -15.53 -11.64 -11.01
N LEU A 210 -14.87 -11.05 -10.02
CA LEU A 210 -15.05 -9.64 -9.64
C LEU A 210 -14.50 -8.67 -10.70
N GLY A 211 -13.71 -9.14 -11.67
CA GLY A 211 -13.19 -8.39 -12.79
C GLY A 211 -12.38 -7.16 -12.36
N LYS A 212 -12.66 -6.00 -12.94
CA LYS A 212 -11.96 -4.73 -12.64
C LYS A 212 -12.09 -4.25 -11.18
N TYR A 213 -12.99 -4.80 -10.39
CA TYR A 213 -13.15 -4.46 -8.97
C TYR A 213 -12.32 -5.35 -8.05
N LYS A 214 -11.76 -6.46 -8.57
CA LYS A 214 -10.96 -7.41 -7.79
C LYS A 214 -9.83 -6.73 -7.01
N SER A 215 -8.98 -5.96 -7.70
CA SER A 215 -7.83 -5.29 -7.06
C SER A 215 -8.27 -4.31 -5.97
N ILE A 216 -9.33 -3.52 -6.21
CA ILE A 216 -9.85 -2.57 -5.20
C ILE A 216 -10.31 -3.32 -3.94
N ILE A 217 -11.04 -4.42 -4.13
CA ILE A 217 -11.59 -5.24 -3.04
C ILE A 217 -10.47 -5.97 -2.29
N GLU A 218 -9.48 -6.49 -3.01
CA GLU A 218 -8.33 -7.18 -2.44
C GLU A 218 -7.47 -6.25 -1.59
N GLU A 219 -7.14 -5.06 -2.11
CA GLU A 219 -6.40 -4.04 -1.37
C GLU A 219 -7.16 -3.59 -0.11
N ASN A 220 -8.48 -3.45 -0.23
CA ASN A 220 -9.32 -3.11 0.91
C ASN A 220 -9.35 -4.22 1.95
N LYS A 221 -9.39 -5.48 1.53
CA LYS A 221 -9.29 -6.65 2.40
C LYS A 221 -7.97 -6.63 3.18
N ALA A 222 -6.86 -6.45 2.51
CA ALA A 222 -5.53 -6.46 3.12
C ALA A 222 -5.40 -5.42 4.25
N ASP A 223 -5.84 -4.18 4.01
CA ASP A 223 -5.87 -3.14 5.04
C ASP A 223 -6.79 -3.51 6.21
N MET A 224 -8.00 -4.02 5.90
CA MET A 224 -8.96 -4.35 6.96
C MET A 224 -8.50 -5.54 7.78
N VAL A 225 -7.77 -6.50 7.20
CA VAL A 225 -7.10 -7.57 7.97
C VAL A 225 -6.08 -6.95 8.92
N SER A 226 -5.19 -6.08 8.44
CA SER A 226 -4.19 -5.43 9.28
C SER A 226 -4.82 -4.71 10.48
N LEU A 227 -5.86 -3.91 10.25
CA LEU A 227 -6.52 -3.16 11.33
C LEU A 227 -7.34 -4.02 12.26
N SER A 228 -8.14 -4.96 11.72
CA SER A 228 -9.10 -5.73 12.51
C SER A 228 -8.44 -6.72 13.47
N MET A 229 -7.20 -7.11 13.20
CA MET A 229 -6.46 -8.05 14.03
C MET A 229 -5.65 -7.38 15.15
N LEU A 230 -5.62 -6.04 15.23
CA LEU A 230 -4.79 -5.33 16.20
C LEU A 230 -5.12 -5.65 17.66
N ASP A 231 -6.40 -5.77 18.01
CA ASP A 231 -6.80 -6.12 19.39
C ASP A 231 -6.38 -7.54 19.75
N LEU A 232 -6.54 -8.47 18.81
CA LEU A 232 -6.10 -9.85 18.97
C LEU A 232 -4.57 -9.91 19.15
N LEU A 233 -3.82 -9.29 18.26
CA LEU A 233 -2.36 -9.29 18.29
C LEU A 233 -1.79 -8.57 19.53
N THR A 234 -2.51 -7.55 20.03
CA THR A 234 -2.17 -6.89 21.30
C THR A 234 -2.41 -7.82 22.50
N LYS A 235 -3.54 -8.53 22.50
CA LYS A 235 -3.85 -9.50 23.55
C LYS A 235 -2.81 -10.63 23.61
N GLU A 236 -2.34 -11.07 22.47
CA GLU A 236 -1.32 -12.13 22.34
C GLU A 236 0.13 -11.61 22.51
N GLY A 237 0.31 -10.33 22.81
CA GLY A 237 1.60 -9.75 23.17
C GLY A 237 2.53 -9.40 22.01
N LEU A 238 2.02 -9.39 20.76
CA LEU A 238 2.79 -8.90 19.63
C LEU A 238 2.96 -7.39 19.71
N TYR A 239 1.90 -6.67 20.00
CA TYR A 239 1.90 -5.21 20.18
C TYR A 239 1.54 -4.83 21.61
N THR A 240 2.11 -3.74 22.08
CA THR A 240 1.62 -3.04 23.28
C THR A 240 0.35 -2.27 22.93
N LYS A 241 -0.43 -1.90 23.95
CA LYS A 241 -1.60 -1.03 23.76
C LYS A 241 -1.21 0.33 23.14
N GLU A 242 -0.05 0.86 23.50
CA GLU A 242 0.44 2.12 22.94
C GLU A 242 0.77 2.00 21.45
N GLU A 243 1.46 0.95 21.04
CA GLU A 243 1.75 0.68 19.62
C GLU A 243 0.46 0.47 18.82
N ARG A 244 -0.49 -0.31 19.35
CA ARG A 244 -1.81 -0.48 18.74
C ARG A 244 -2.50 0.87 18.49
N ASP A 245 -2.56 1.71 19.50
CA ASP A 245 -3.20 3.02 19.43
C ASP A 245 -2.48 3.95 18.43
N LYS A 246 -1.16 3.90 18.38
CA LYS A 246 -0.33 4.62 17.40
C LYS A 246 -0.56 4.10 15.97
N ILE A 247 -0.58 2.79 15.75
CA ILE A 247 -0.89 2.21 14.42
C ILE A 247 -2.23 2.74 13.91
N ILE A 248 -3.27 2.73 14.74
CA ILE A 248 -4.61 3.18 14.37
C ILE A 248 -4.63 4.67 14.00
N VAL A 249 -4.02 5.53 14.81
CA VAL A 249 -4.05 6.98 14.56
C VAL A 249 -3.19 7.35 13.37
N THR A 250 -2.03 6.71 13.21
CA THR A 250 -1.16 6.91 12.05
C THR A 250 -1.88 6.50 10.76
N PHE A 251 -2.43 5.29 10.72
CA PHE A 251 -3.24 4.85 9.58
C PHE A 251 -4.37 5.82 9.24
N ALA A 252 -5.19 6.20 10.22
CA ALA A 252 -6.32 7.09 9.98
C ALA A 252 -5.87 8.48 9.45
N THR A 253 -4.71 8.97 9.91
CA THR A 253 -4.16 10.25 9.49
C THR A 253 -3.56 10.19 8.09
N ASP A 254 -2.81 9.13 7.78
CA ASP A 254 -2.13 8.96 6.50
C ASP A 254 -3.08 8.60 5.36
N ASN A 255 -4.21 7.99 5.70
CA ASN A 255 -5.29 7.70 4.76
C ASN A 255 -6.08 8.95 4.29
N MET A 256 -5.75 10.17 4.75
CA MET A 256 -6.41 11.39 4.26
C MET A 256 -5.83 11.82 2.91
N LEU A 257 -6.67 11.81 1.85
CA LEU A 257 -6.26 12.09 0.48
C LEU A 257 -6.38 13.58 0.11
N LYS A 258 -5.44 14.07 -0.71
CA LYS A 258 -5.45 15.42 -1.29
C LYS A 258 -6.46 15.58 -2.43
N THR A 259 -6.78 14.50 -3.15
CA THR A 259 -7.65 14.51 -4.34
C THR A 259 -8.50 13.25 -4.40
N LYS A 260 -9.70 13.36 -4.96
CA LYS A 260 -10.51 12.19 -5.31
C LYS A 260 -9.77 11.38 -6.37
N PRO A 261 -9.57 10.07 -6.19
CA PRO A 261 -8.94 9.22 -7.18
C PRO A 261 -9.87 8.88 -8.36
N LYS A 262 -9.28 8.41 -9.46
CA LYS A 262 -9.99 7.69 -10.51
C LYS A 262 -10.21 6.25 -10.10
N LEU A 263 -11.19 5.57 -10.71
CA LEU A 263 -11.53 4.19 -10.35
C LEU A 263 -10.41 3.18 -10.69
N SER A 264 -9.53 3.52 -11.63
CA SER A 264 -8.34 2.72 -11.98
C SER A 264 -7.25 2.70 -10.90
N GLN A 265 -7.31 3.60 -9.91
CA GLN A 265 -6.31 3.72 -8.84
C GLN A 265 -6.72 2.91 -7.61
N ALA A 266 -6.61 1.58 -7.66
CA ALA A 266 -7.14 0.65 -6.67
C ALA A 266 -6.81 1.03 -5.21
N HIS A 267 -5.54 1.28 -4.89
CA HIS A 267 -5.10 1.68 -3.54
C HIS A 267 -5.77 2.97 -3.04
N ARG A 268 -5.92 3.96 -3.90
CA ARG A 268 -6.54 5.24 -3.52
C ARG A 268 -8.06 5.18 -3.47
N VAL A 269 -8.67 4.31 -4.30
CA VAL A 269 -10.11 4.06 -4.27
C VAL A 269 -10.50 3.38 -2.96
N ARG A 270 -9.75 2.33 -2.52
CA ARG A 270 -9.98 1.69 -1.24
C ARG A 270 -9.91 2.68 -0.07
N THR A 271 -8.93 3.61 -0.10
CA THR A 271 -8.81 4.66 0.91
C THR A 271 -10.07 5.53 1.02
N VAL A 272 -10.71 5.89 -0.11
CA VAL A 272 -11.98 6.63 -0.09
C VAL A 272 -13.10 5.79 0.51
N MET A 273 -13.17 4.50 0.13
CA MET A 273 -14.18 3.57 0.65
C MET A 273 -14.04 3.40 2.17
N GLN A 274 -12.83 3.21 2.65
CA GLN A 274 -12.51 3.08 4.08
C GLN A 274 -12.89 4.33 4.85
N ASN A 275 -12.45 5.50 4.39
CA ASN A 275 -12.77 6.77 5.05
C ASN A 275 -14.28 7.01 5.10
N TYR A 276 -15.02 6.70 4.04
CA TYR A 276 -16.48 6.81 4.06
C TYR A 276 -17.10 5.82 5.04
N TYR A 277 -16.66 4.57 5.05
CA TYR A 277 -17.15 3.55 5.97
C TYR A 277 -16.89 3.93 7.44
N PHE A 278 -15.69 4.39 7.75
CA PHE A 278 -15.33 4.85 9.09
C PHE A 278 -16.11 6.09 9.54
N LEU A 279 -16.39 7.03 8.63
CA LEU A 279 -17.27 8.17 8.90
C LEU A 279 -18.71 7.72 9.19
N LEU A 280 -19.25 6.84 8.35
CA LEU A 280 -20.61 6.29 8.47
C LEU A 280 -20.81 5.58 9.82
N HIS A 281 -19.82 4.80 10.24
CA HIS A 281 -19.84 4.05 11.49
C HIS A 281 -19.26 4.81 12.68
N LYS A 282 -18.91 6.09 12.52
CA LYS A 282 -18.39 6.96 13.60
C LYS A 282 -17.09 6.45 14.25
N ALA A 283 -16.27 5.71 13.51
CA ALA A 283 -14.92 5.35 13.91
C ALA A 283 -13.95 6.52 13.70
N ILE A 284 -14.23 7.38 12.72
CA ILE A 284 -13.59 8.68 12.56
C ILE A 284 -14.65 9.78 12.45
N LYS A 285 -14.21 11.01 12.68
CA LYS A 285 -15.01 12.22 12.46
C LYS A 285 -14.10 13.31 11.88
N ILE A 286 -14.60 13.99 10.86
CA ILE A 286 -13.96 15.19 10.31
C ILE A 286 -14.85 16.38 10.65
N SER A 287 -14.31 17.39 11.35
CA SER A 287 -15.03 18.61 11.70
C SER A 287 -15.32 19.48 10.47
N LYS A 288 -16.21 20.46 10.61
CA LYS A 288 -16.48 21.46 9.56
C LYS A 288 -15.21 22.20 9.13
N ASP A 289 -14.26 22.36 10.05
CA ASP A 289 -12.97 23.01 9.80
C ASP A 289 -11.90 22.04 9.28
N GLY A 290 -12.26 20.78 9.00
CA GLY A 290 -11.39 19.77 8.42
C GLY A 290 -10.36 19.21 9.40
N PHE A 291 -10.71 19.03 10.67
CA PHE A 291 -9.89 18.32 11.65
C PHE A 291 -10.41 16.90 11.86
N LEU A 292 -9.52 15.95 11.71
CA LEU A 292 -9.75 14.52 11.94
C LEU A 292 -9.73 14.24 13.45
N SER A 293 -10.72 13.49 13.91
CA SER A 293 -10.75 12.83 15.22
C SER A 293 -10.92 11.33 15.01
N VAL A 294 -10.25 10.53 15.82
CA VAL A 294 -10.28 9.07 15.75
C VAL A 294 -10.91 8.49 17.01
N ASN A 295 -11.86 7.61 16.85
CA ASN A 295 -12.34 6.76 17.95
C ASN A 295 -11.51 5.47 17.92
N ILE A 296 -10.41 5.46 18.66
CA ILE A 296 -9.40 4.39 18.63
C ILE A 296 -10.04 3.04 18.96
N ASP A 297 -10.86 2.97 19.99
CA ASP A 297 -11.49 1.70 20.44
C ASP A 297 -12.50 1.16 19.42
N LYS A 298 -13.10 2.06 18.62
CA LYS A 298 -14.10 1.67 17.63
C LYS A 298 -13.49 1.30 16.27
N MET A 299 -12.26 1.74 16.00
CA MET A 299 -11.61 1.52 14.70
C MET A 299 -11.47 0.03 14.38
N VAL A 300 -11.03 -0.78 15.33
CA VAL A 300 -10.82 -2.22 15.15
C VAL A 300 -12.14 -2.95 14.89
N GLU A 301 -13.18 -2.66 15.69
CA GLU A 301 -14.52 -3.20 15.50
C GLU A 301 -15.09 -2.90 14.11
N VAL A 302 -14.99 -1.64 13.69
CA VAL A 302 -15.51 -1.18 12.39
C VAL A 302 -14.68 -1.75 11.24
N ALA A 303 -13.36 -1.89 11.40
CA ALA A 303 -12.51 -2.57 10.42
C ALA A 303 -12.91 -4.04 10.25
N TYR A 304 -13.18 -4.76 11.35
CA TYR A 304 -13.65 -6.14 11.29
C TYR A 304 -15.02 -6.26 10.61
N LYS A 305 -15.92 -5.33 10.87
CA LYS A 305 -17.23 -5.28 10.19
C LYS A 305 -17.06 -5.07 8.68
N MET A 306 -16.21 -4.15 8.26
CA MET A 306 -15.92 -3.93 6.84
C MET A 306 -15.24 -5.16 6.22
N LEU A 307 -14.30 -5.80 6.92
CA LEU A 307 -13.67 -7.05 6.50
C LEU A 307 -14.72 -8.14 6.26
N THR A 308 -15.70 -8.27 7.14
CA THR A 308 -16.79 -9.26 7.00
C THR A 308 -17.57 -9.05 5.70
N GLU A 309 -17.95 -7.81 5.39
CA GLU A 309 -18.63 -7.48 4.13
C GLU A 309 -17.75 -7.77 2.89
N ILE A 310 -16.44 -7.48 2.98
CA ILE A 310 -15.48 -7.76 1.91
C ILE A 310 -15.40 -9.27 1.63
N ILE A 311 -15.26 -10.08 2.68
CA ILE A 311 -15.19 -11.54 2.55
C ILE A 311 -16.48 -12.09 1.93
N GLU A 312 -17.65 -11.57 2.30
CA GLU A 312 -18.92 -11.95 1.66
C GLU A 312 -18.94 -11.63 0.16
N VAL A 313 -18.39 -10.48 -0.23
CA VAL A 313 -18.29 -10.10 -1.65
C VAL A 313 -17.34 -11.04 -2.39
N GLN A 314 -16.19 -11.36 -1.81
CA GLN A 314 -15.22 -12.29 -2.39
C GLN A 314 -15.80 -13.71 -2.54
N LEU A 315 -16.46 -14.22 -1.50
CA LEU A 315 -17.11 -15.53 -1.52
C LEU A 315 -18.24 -15.63 -2.55
N SER A 316 -18.89 -14.52 -2.89
CA SER A 316 -19.96 -14.53 -3.88
C SER A 316 -19.45 -14.80 -5.30
N GLY A 317 -18.22 -14.45 -5.64
CA GLY A 317 -17.70 -14.51 -7.00
C GLY A 317 -18.58 -13.78 -8.02
N ASP A 318 -19.30 -12.74 -7.60
CA ASP A 318 -20.31 -12.04 -8.43
C ASP A 318 -19.85 -10.62 -8.79
N PHE A 319 -19.66 -10.38 -10.09
CA PHE A 319 -19.26 -9.07 -10.61
C PHE A 319 -20.20 -7.92 -10.18
N LYS A 320 -21.51 -8.15 -10.22
CA LYS A 320 -22.50 -7.10 -9.87
C LYS A 320 -22.46 -6.78 -8.39
N ARG A 321 -22.23 -7.79 -7.55
CA ARG A 321 -22.07 -7.59 -6.10
C ARG A 321 -20.79 -6.81 -5.81
N GLY A 322 -19.69 -7.13 -6.46
CA GLY A 322 -18.43 -6.38 -6.37
C GLY A 322 -18.59 -4.93 -6.86
N GLU A 323 -19.24 -4.73 -8.01
CA GLU A 323 -19.56 -3.40 -8.54
C GLU A 323 -20.40 -2.59 -7.56
N LYS A 324 -21.46 -3.19 -7.02
CA LYS A 324 -22.35 -2.54 -6.06
C LYS A 324 -21.59 -2.12 -4.81
N TYR A 325 -20.79 -3.04 -4.22
CA TYR A 325 -19.98 -2.78 -3.04
C TYR A 325 -19.05 -1.57 -3.23
N VAL A 326 -18.29 -1.55 -4.33
CA VAL A 326 -17.40 -0.42 -4.64
C VAL A 326 -18.20 0.88 -4.86
N LYS A 327 -19.31 0.84 -5.58
CA LYS A 327 -20.13 2.04 -5.82
C LYS A 327 -20.77 2.59 -4.55
N ASP A 328 -21.25 1.73 -3.66
CA ASP A 328 -21.89 2.12 -2.40
C ASP A 328 -20.90 2.83 -1.46
N TYR A 329 -19.62 2.41 -1.44
CA TYR A 329 -18.63 2.97 -0.53
C TYR A 329 -17.65 3.96 -1.17
N PHE A 330 -17.53 4.02 -2.50
CA PHE A 330 -16.67 5.01 -3.16
C PHE A 330 -17.30 6.40 -3.17
N VAL A 331 -17.59 6.94 -2.00
CA VAL A 331 -18.27 8.22 -1.78
C VAL A 331 -17.29 9.29 -1.30
N TRP A 332 -17.11 10.34 -2.09
CA TRP A 332 -16.27 11.48 -1.75
C TRP A 332 -17.08 12.56 -1.03
N THR A 333 -17.12 12.51 0.29
CA THR A 333 -17.99 13.34 1.13
C THR A 333 -17.56 14.82 1.21
N PRO A 334 -18.44 15.74 1.66
CA PRO A 334 -18.06 17.13 1.94
C PRO A 334 -16.92 17.27 2.95
N GLU A 335 -16.90 16.41 3.98
CA GLU A 335 -15.88 16.37 5.02
C GLU A 335 -14.51 16.01 4.41
N MET A 336 -14.46 14.98 3.55
CA MET A 336 -13.24 14.61 2.80
C MET A 336 -12.78 15.74 1.89
N LYS A 337 -13.70 16.48 1.25
CA LYS A 337 -13.36 17.65 0.42
C LYS A 337 -12.72 18.75 1.27
N THR A 338 -13.18 18.94 2.50
CA THR A 338 -12.66 19.97 3.40
C THR A 338 -11.23 19.66 3.82
N ILE A 339 -10.96 18.43 4.27
CA ILE A 339 -9.60 18.03 4.65
C ILE A 339 -8.65 18.02 3.43
N ALA A 340 -9.13 17.59 2.26
CA ALA A 340 -8.37 17.60 1.01
C ALA A 340 -7.91 19.01 0.60
N LYS A 341 -8.76 20.04 0.81
CA LYS A 341 -8.41 21.45 0.56
C LYS A 341 -7.26 21.90 1.45
N LYS A 342 -7.24 21.51 2.74
CA LYS A 342 -6.15 21.81 3.66
C LYS A 342 -4.85 21.15 3.22
N LEU A 343 -4.89 19.85 2.92
CA LEU A 343 -3.73 19.09 2.44
C LEU A 343 -3.13 19.66 1.16
N LYS A 344 -3.98 20.14 0.22
CA LYS A 344 -3.50 20.84 -0.99
C LYS A 344 -2.78 22.16 -0.68
N LYS A 345 -3.26 22.93 0.30
CA LYS A 345 -2.61 24.19 0.70
C LYS A 345 -1.22 23.94 1.29
N ILE A 346 -1.09 22.93 2.17
CA ILE A 346 0.19 22.51 2.73
C ILE A 346 1.14 22.09 1.61
N SER A 347 0.70 21.20 0.72
CA SER A 347 1.52 20.71 -0.38
C SER A 347 2.00 21.83 -1.31
N LYS A 348 1.15 22.83 -1.61
CA LYS A 348 1.55 23.98 -2.43
C LYS A 348 2.62 24.84 -1.77
N ARG A 349 2.50 25.10 -0.45
CA ARG A 349 3.52 25.84 0.30
C ARG A 349 4.86 25.14 0.29
N LEU A 350 4.85 23.83 0.46
CA LEU A 350 6.06 23.00 0.53
C LEU A 350 6.73 22.86 -0.85
N ASN A 351 5.94 22.65 -1.90
CA ASN A 351 6.46 22.55 -3.27
C ASN A 351 6.97 23.89 -3.80
N GLY A 352 6.27 24.99 -3.51
CA GLY A 352 6.74 26.33 -3.87
C GLY A 352 8.11 26.65 -3.28
N THR A 353 8.38 26.22 -2.04
CA THR A 353 9.72 26.40 -1.43
C THR A 353 10.78 25.51 -2.08
N THR A 354 10.42 24.32 -2.55
CA THR A 354 11.35 23.37 -3.18
C THR A 354 11.60 23.74 -4.64
N GLU A 355 10.56 24.11 -5.37
CA GLU A 355 10.67 24.59 -6.75
C GLU A 355 11.44 25.92 -6.82
N GLN A 356 11.22 26.83 -5.87
CA GLN A 356 11.96 28.08 -5.77
C GLN A 356 13.44 27.81 -5.45
N LYS A 357 13.74 26.96 -4.49
CA LYS A 357 15.12 26.57 -4.16
C LYS A 357 15.82 25.86 -5.33
N LEU A 358 15.09 25.02 -6.09
CA LEU A 358 15.62 24.37 -7.29
C LEU A 358 15.86 25.38 -8.41
N ALA A 359 14.93 26.31 -8.60
CA ALA A 359 15.09 27.40 -9.56
C ALA A 359 16.28 28.30 -9.19
N ASP A 360 16.37 28.70 -7.91
CA ASP A 360 17.48 29.50 -7.41
C ASP A 360 18.82 28.76 -7.61
N TYR A 361 18.90 27.46 -7.27
CA TYR A 361 20.09 26.63 -7.51
C TYR A 361 20.46 26.52 -8.99
N LEU A 362 19.48 26.32 -9.87
CA LEU A 362 19.72 26.23 -11.32
C LEU A 362 20.09 27.59 -11.97
N PHE A 363 19.72 28.70 -11.32
CA PHE A 363 20.10 30.06 -11.79
C PHE A 363 21.42 30.56 -11.19
N GLU A 364 21.78 30.08 -9.98
CA GLU A 364 23.09 30.43 -9.36
C GLU A 364 24.29 29.76 -10.06
N GLU A 365 24.10 28.59 -10.68
CA GLU A 365 25.17 27.92 -11.45
C GLU A 365 25.41 28.51 -12.87
N LYS A 366 24.69 29.56 -13.26
CA LYS A 366 24.83 30.20 -14.59
C LYS A 366 25.42 31.59 -14.58
N ILE A 367 26.02 32.00 -13.47
CA ILE A 367 26.85 33.21 -13.35
C ILE A 367 28.26 32.78 -12.90
#